data_aed3aaeae3a270b0d251db04807d6693
#
_entry.id   aed3aaeae3a270b0d251db04807d6693
#
_cell.length_a   1.000
_cell.length_b   1.000
_cell.length_c   1.000
_cell.angle_alpha   90.00
_cell.angle_beta   90.00
_cell.angle_gamma   90.00
#
_symmetry.space_group_name_H-M   'P 1'
#
loop_
_entity.id
_entity.type
_entity.pdbx_description
1 polymer ?
#
loop_
_entity_poly.entity_id
_entity_poly.type
_entity_poly.pdbx_seq_one_letter_code
_entity_poly.pdbx_strand_id
1 'polypeptide(L)'
;MGRNVLTVSRRAAVACFLVVGVTPLLAADGFGVRPIGGAGGTSVTVSTEVDLQTYAASTLPYIITISGTIVTTGNIVVNSNKTIQGADTNSMLIGDLYVGNGVHNVIVQDLDISNPYGVGDGDGVTIINSARNILVDHCTFTDCADGSLDITDQSDSVMVSWCRFRYVNQTTHRNVCLIGSSDTKLNDLGFLHVTMHHCWFDQNCDERMPSVRFGGVHVYNNYYASETASYGVRTRLYAECFVENSYFEECQNPWELLRKTSNPDGKLLALNNNISFMDTSGGNTWVAGWYTTATETTVLIPGTDSVFSPPYSYTLDSTADVKTRVMSYAGNKGGVVGVQDDPERISGYELCQNYPNPCNPDTKIGFRTPRQNLVILKVFDLLGREVATLVNQSLPRGSHEVTFAAAELASGIYFYRLTTGSFTQVRKLLLLR
;
A
#
# COMPACT_ATOMS: atom_id res chain seq x y z
N MET A 1 43.31 49.20 45.03
CA MET A 1 43.43 48.42 43.76
C MET A 1 43.33 46.95 44.12
N GLY A 2 42.32 46.28 43.74
CA GLY A 2 42.11 44.88 44.03
C GLY A 2 40.71 44.47 43.53
N ARG A 3 40.62 43.93 42.32
CA ARG A 3 39.39 43.43 41.75
C ARG A 3 39.06 42.05 42.28
N ASN A 4 37.99 41.87 43.00
CA ASN A 4 37.41 40.60 43.36
C ASN A 4 36.69 39.99 42.13
N VAL A 5 37.12 38.84 41.68
CA VAL A 5 36.45 38.02 40.68
C VAL A 5 35.58 37.00 41.42
N LEU A 6 34.27 37.16 41.33
CA LEU A 6 33.28 36.19 41.83
C LEU A 6 33.10 35.09 40.78
N THR A 7 33.58 33.89 41.11
CA THR A 7 33.31 32.67 40.34
C THR A 7 31.96 32.09 40.76
N VAL A 8 30.96 32.17 39.87
CA VAL A 8 29.66 31.49 40.04
C VAL A 8 29.72 30.13 39.38
N SER A 9 29.79 29.09 40.20
CA SER A 9 29.69 27.69 39.74
C SER A 9 28.18 27.40 39.50
N ARG A 10 27.77 27.29 38.25
CA ARG A 10 26.48 26.70 37.88
C ARG A 10 26.63 25.20 37.75
N ARG A 11 26.11 24.45 38.72
CA ARG A 11 25.82 23.02 38.57
C ARG A 11 24.54 22.91 37.73
N ALA A 12 24.68 22.52 36.50
CA ALA A 12 23.54 22.12 35.68
C ALA A 12 23.13 20.71 36.08
N ALA A 13 21.95 20.54 36.64
CA ALA A 13 21.33 19.23 36.81
C ALA A 13 20.94 18.69 35.42
N VAL A 14 21.59 17.63 34.99
CA VAL A 14 21.18 16.88 33.79
C VAL A 14 20.00 16.01 34.17
N ALA A 15 18.79 16.48 33.91
CA ALA A 15 17.61 15.61 33.93
C ALA A 15 17.69 14.69 32.70
N CYS A 16 18.02 13.42 32.94
CA CYS A 16 17.96 12.37 31.92
C CYS A 16 16.50 12.02 31.68
N PHE A 17 15.84 12.72 30.74
CA PHE A 17 14.57 12.26 30.20
C PHE A 17 14.85 11.07 29.29
N LEU A 18 14.49 9.88 29.78
CA LEU A 18 14.37 8.70 28.94
C LEU A 18 13.20 8.92 27.99
N VAL A 19 13.44 9.56 26.86
CA VAL A 19 12.48 9.59 25.77
C VAL A 19 12.51 8.19 25.16
N VAL A 20 11.57 7.35 25.61
CA VAL A 20 11.21 6.14 24.85
C VAL A 20 10.71 6.68 23.51
N GLY A 21 11.58 6.63 22.51
CA GLY A 21 11.24 6.99 21.15
C GLY A 21 10.19 6.01 20.64
N VAL A 22 8.92 6.36 20.78
CA VAL A 22 7.90 5.84 19.90
C VAL A 22 8.27 6.37 18.52
N THR A 23 8.93 5.54 17.71
CA THR A 23 8.98 5.80 16.27
C THR A 23 7.54 5.97 15.84
N PRO A 24 7.13 7.12 15.28
CA PRO A 24 5.82 7.17 14.68
C PRO A 24 5.84 6.09 13.59
N LEU A 25 5.05 5.01 13.79
CA LEU A 25 4.68 4.16 12.68
C LEU A 25 4.18 5.11 11.60
N LEU A 26 4.70 5.01 10.41
CA LEU A 26 4.09 5.63 9.24
C LEU A 26 2.62 5.26 9.30
N ALA A 27 1.74 6.25 9.38
CA ALA A 27 0.32 5.99 9.48
C ALA A 27 -0.04 5.12 8.28
N ALA A 28 -0.44 3.88 8.55
CA ALA A 28 -0.93 3.00 7.52
C ALA A 28 -2.27 3.58 7.07
N ASP A 29 -2.46 3.74 5.77
CA ASP A 29 -3.73 4.06 5.14
C ASP A 29 -4.55 2.79 4.88
N GLY A 30 -4.26 1.72 5.64
CA GLY A 30 -4.90 0.42 5.56
C GLY A 30 -4.68 -0.42 6.82
N PHE A 31 -5.20 -1.63 6.81
CA PHE A 31 -5.05 -2.58 7.91
C PHE A 31 -3.58 -2.95 8.16
N GLY A 32 -3.23 -3.05 9.43
CA GLY A 32 -1.89 -3.42 9.86
C GLY A 32 -0.92 -2.23 9.94
N VAL A 33 0.35 -2.55 10.01
CA VAL A 33 1.46 -1.60 9.98
C VAL A 33 1.99 -1.57 8.55
N ARG A 34 2.23 -0.39 7.98
CA ARG A 34 2.82 -0.33 6.64
C ARG A 34 4.13 -1.13 6.61
N PRO A 35 4.26 -2.15 5.75
CA PRO A 35 5.46 -2.98 5.70
C PRO A 35 6.67 -2.15 5.27
N ILE A 36 7.83 -2.52 5.74
CA ILE A 36 9.10 -1.95 5.30
C ILE A 36 9.81 -2.84 4.28
N GLY A 37 9.23 -4.03 4.01
CA GLY A 37 9.76 -5.00 3.05
C GLY A 37 11.20 -5.39 3.32
N GLY A 38 12.03 -5.33 2.28
CA GLY A 38 13.46 -5.61 2.34
C GLY A 38 14.33 -4.45 2.84
N ALA A 39 13.75 -3.39 3.40
CA ALA A 39 14.52 -2.22 3.85
C ALA A 39 15.59 -2.61 4.88
N GLY A 40 16.81 -2.08 4.69
CA GLY A 40 17.98 -2.44 5.49
C GLY A 40 18.70 -3.72 5.04
N GLY A 41 18.13 -4.46 4.07
CA GLY A 41 18.76 -5.60 3.44
C GLY A 41 19.58 -5.25 2.19
N THR A 42 20.00 -6.28 1.48
CA THR A 42 20.74 -6.14 0.22
C THR A 42 19.82 -5.81 -0.94
N SER A 43 20.19 -4.86 -1.78
CA SER A 43 19.52 -4.60 -3.04
C SER A 43 20.17 -5.40 -4.17
N VAL A 44 19.35 -6.10 -4.97
CA VAL A 44 19.79 -6.88 -6.11
C VAL A 44 18.90 -6.59 -7.31
N THR A 45 19.47 -6.67 -8.51
CA THR A 45 18.70 -6.63 -9.77
C THR A 45 18.74 -8.00 -10.41
N VAL A 46 17.58 -8.51 -10.81
CA VAL A 46 17.39 -9.84 -11.37
C VAL A 46 16.70 -9.76 -12.72
N SER A 47 17.04 -10.70 -13.61
CA SER A 47 16.42 -10.86 -14.95
C SER A 47 16.14 -12.32 -15.31
N THR A 48 16.32 -13.24 -14.36
CA THR A 48 16.07 -14.67 -14.54
C THR A 48 15.17 -15.21 -13.43
N GLU A 49 14.41 -16.28 -13.73
CA GLU A 49 13.59 -17.00 -12.74
C GLU A 49 14.45 -17.51 -11.57
N VAL A 50 15.63 -18.09 -11.89
CA VAL A 50 16.53 -18.67 -10.87
C VAL A 50 17.02 -17.64 -9.88
N ASP A 51 17.44 -16.47 -10.35
CA ASP A 51 17.91 -15.41 -9.47
C ASP A 51 16.73 -14.84 -8.63
N LEU A 52 15.58 -14.62 -9.27
CA LEU A 52 14.38 -14.15 -8.57
C LEU A 52 14.00 -15.12 -7.45
N GLN A 53 13.90 -16.42 -7.74
CA GLN A 53 13.56 -17.44 -6.74
C GLN A 53 14.62 -17.52 -5.63
N THR A 54 15.90 -17.41 -5.97
CA THR A 54 17.00 -17.47 -5.00
C THR A 54 16.89 -16.36 -3.95
N TYR A 55 16.68 -15.14 -4.39
CA TYR A 55 16.61 -13.99 -3.47
C TYR A 55 15.23 -13.89 -2.79
N ALA A 56 14.14 -14.23 -3.48
CA ALA A 56 12.80 -14.22 -2.90
C ALA A 56 12.67 -15.25 -1.77
N ALA A 57 13.21 -16.46 -1.93
CA ALA A 57 13.15 -17.53 -0.92
C ALA A 57 14.17 -17.35 0.23
N SER A 58 15.11 -16.44 0.12
CA SER A 58 16.12 -16.20 1.17
C SER A 58 15.47 -15.83 2.50
N THR A 59 16.03 -16.25 3.61
CA THR A 59 15.63 -15.80 4.97
C THR A 59 16.14 -14.39 5.31
N LEU A 60 17.12 -13.87 4.54
CA LEU A 60 17.65 -12.52 4.71
C LEU A 60 16.74 -11.48 4.02
N PRO A 61 16.72 -10.23 4.50
CA PRO A 61 15.97 -9.16 3.85
C PRO A 61 16.63 -8.78 2.51
N TYR A 62 15.80 -8.60 1.47
CA TYR A 62 16.24 -8.17 0.14
C TYR A 62 15.28 -7.15 -0.48
N ILE A 63 15.84 -6.18 -1.19
CA ILE A 63 15.15 -5.38 -2.20
C ILE A 63 15.52 -5.98 -3.56
N ILE A 64 14.55 -6.64 -4.21
CA ILE A 64 14.73 -7.38 -5.46
C ILE A 64 14.10 -6.55 -6.57
N THR A 65 14.91 -6.06 -7.47
CA THR A 65 14.47 -5.26 -8.62
C THR A 65 14.47 -6.13 -9.87
N ILE A 66 13.29 -6.35 -10.45
CA ILE A 66 13.11 -7.09 -11.71
C ILE A 66 13.42 -6.14 -12.87
N SER A 67 14.31 -6.54 -13.77
CA SER A 67 14.65 -5.80 -14.99
C SER A 67 14.27 -6.61 -16.22
N GLY A 68 13.38 -6.07 -17.05
CA GLY A 68 12.80 -6.75 -18.20
C GLY A 68 11.75 -7.77 -17.80
N THR A 69 11.53 -8.78 -18.63
CA THR A 69 10.50 -9.81 -18.45
C THR A 69 11.09 -11.09 -17.88
N ILE A 70 10.55 -11.56 -16.76
CA ILE A 70 10.85 -12.89 -16.19
C ILE A 70 9.63 -13.78 -16.41
N VAL A 71 9.82 -14.92 -17.07
CA VAL A 71 8.81 -15.97 -17.22
C VAL A 71 9.15 -17.09 -16.28
N THR A 72 8.20 -17.55 -15.47
CA THR A 72 8.43 -18.59 -14.48
C THR A 72 7.79 -19.91 -14.92
N THR A 73 8.35 -21.00 -14.45
CA THR A 73 7.87 -22.37 -14.68
C THR A 73 7.17 -22.95 -13.46
N GLY A 74 7.26 -22.27 -12.32
CA GLY A 74 6.63 -22.59 -11.03
C GLY A 74 6.36 -21.33 -10.23
N ASN A 75 5.75 -21.49 -9.06
CA ASN A 75 5.55 -20.38 -8.14
C ASN A 75 6.88 -19.79 -7.67
N ILE A 76 6.99 -18.49 -7.66
CA ILE A 76 8.07 -17.81 -6.96
C ILE A 76 7.70 -17.72 -5.48
N VAL A 77 8.29 -18.59 -4.67
CA VAL A 77 8.05 -18.60 -3.22
C VAL A 77 8.77 -17.43 -2.57
N VAL A 78 7.99 -16.55 -1.97
CA VAL A 78 8.49 -15.33 -1.32
C VAL A 78 8.57 -15.56 0.19
N ASN A 79 9.71 -15.26 0.80
CA ASN A 79 9.90 -15.29 2.24
C ASN A 79 9.71 -13.90 2.87
N SER A 80 9.71 -13.80 4.21
CA SER A 80 9.54 -12.53 4.95
C SER A 80 10.64 -11.50 4.63
N ASN A 81 10.30 -10.23 4.85
CA ASN A 81 11.20 -9.09 4.70
C ASN A 81 11.73 -8.95 3.26
N LYS A 82 10.83 -8.90 2.31
CA LYS A 82 11.14 -8.71 0.88
C LYS A 82 10.43 -7.48 0.32
N THR A 83 11.15 -6.77 -0.53
CA THR A 83 10.57 -5.87 -1.52
C THR A 83 10.85 -6.46 -2.90
N ILE A 84 9.81 -6.74 -3.68
CA ILE A 84 9.89 -7.14 -5.08
C ILE A 84 9.32 -5.99 -5.89
N GLN A 85 10.12 -5.44 -6.79
CA GLN A 85 9.73 -4.24 -7.53
C GLN A 85 10.24 -4.29 -8.98
N GLY A 86 9.59 -3.56 -9.87
CA GLY A 86 10.07 -3.34 -11.22
C GLY A 86 11.18 -2.29 -11.28
N ALA A 87 12.08 -2.41 -12.24
CA ALA A 87 13.10 -1.40 -12.53
C ALA A 87 12.50 -0.23 -13.34
N ASP A 88 11.51 -0.50 -14.17
CA ASP A 88 10.86 0.47 -15.05
C ASP A 88 9.49 -0.05 -15.54
N THR A 89 8.85 0.67 -16.45
CA THR A 89 7.55 0.29 -17.06
C THR A 89 7.60 -0.95 -17.94
N ASN A 90 8.76 -1.51 -18.23
CA ASN A 90 8.91 -2.75 -19.01
C ASN A 90 9.16 -3.96 -18.13
N SER A 91 9.24 -3.75 -16.83
CA SER A 91 9.47 -4.82 -15.86
C SER A 91 8.22 -5.65 -15.68
N MET A 92 8.29 -6.94 -16.03
CA MET A 92 7.16 -7.86 -16.04
C MET A 92 7.52 -9.20 -15.42
N LEU A 93 6.61 -9.73 -14.62
CA LEU A 93 6.61 -11.11 -14.19
C LEU A 93 5.47 -11.87 -14.91
N ILE A 94 5.80 -12.97 -15.57
CA ILE A 94 4.82 -13.92 -16.12
C ILE A 94 4.85 -15.17 -15.27
N GLY A 95 3.91 -15.31 -14.34
CA GLY A 95 3.82 -16.37 -13.35
C GLY A 95 3.16 -15.94 -12.06
N ASP A 96 3.35 -16.67 -10.99
CA ASP A 96 2.73 -16.46 -9.67
C ASP A 96 3.77 -16.13 -8.59
N LEU A 97 3.51 -15.07 -7.82
CA LEU A 97 4.22 -14.78 -6.57
C LEU A 97 3.45 -15.41 -5.40
N TYR A 98 4.00 -16.46 -4.83
CA TYR A 98 3.41 -17.17 -3.69
C TYR A 98 3.94 -16.62 -2.36
N VAL A 99 3.08 -15.94 -1.60
CA VAL A 99 3.35 -15.35 -0.28
C VAL A 99 2.56 -16.11 0.76
N GLY A 100 3.17 -17.10 1.41
CA GLY A 100 2.44 -18.02 2.27
C GLY A 100 3.21 -18.50 3.50
N ASN A 101 2.58 -19.40 4.28
CA ASN A 101 3.21 -20.08 5.41
C ASN A 101 3.70 -19.14 6.53
N GLY A 102 2.88 -18.17 6.93
CA GLY A 102 3.20 -17.22 7.98
C GLY A 102 4.21 -16.13 7.59
N VAL A 103 4.50 -15.98 6.31
CA VAL A 103 5.35 -14.92 5.77
C VAL A 103 4.78 -13.55 6.14
N HIS A 104 5.66 -12.60 6.41
CA HIS A 104 5.24 -11.25 6.79
C HIS A 104 6.21 -10.18 6.29
N ASN A 105 5.72 -8.94 6.28
CA ASN A 105 6.52 -7.78 5.89
C ASN A 105 7.05 -7.91 4.45
N VAL A 106 6.13 -8.01 3.49
CA VAL A 106 6.45 -8.09 2.06
C VAL A 106 5.83 -6.91 1.32
N ILE A 107 6.57 -6.35 0.39
CA ILE A 107 6.12 -5.32 -0.55
C ILE A 107 6.30 -5.88 -1.97
N VAL A 108 5.23 -5.81 -2.77
CA VAL A 108 5.26 -6.02 -4.22
C VAL A 108 4.82 -4.72 -4.86
N GLN A 109 5.67 -4.10 -5.66
CA GLN A 109 5.35 -2.77 -6.18
C GLN A 109 5.92 -2.50 -7.58
N ASP A 110 5.29 -1.55 -8.30
CA ASP A 110 5.79 -1.01 -9.59
C ASP A 110 6.10 -2.10 -10.62
N LEU A 111 5.27 -3.13 -10.72
CA LEU A 111 5.53 -4.33 -11.52
C LEU A 111 4.32 -4.69 -12.38
N ASP A 112 4.55 -5.03 -13.64
CA ASP A 112 3.54 -5.71 -14.45
C ASP A 112 3.55 -7.21 -14.13
N ILE A 113 2.37 -7.76 -13.82
CA ILE A 113 2.19 -9.16 -13.44
C ILE A 113 1.15 -9.79 -14.37
N SER A 114 1.47 -10.94 -14.91
CA SER A 114 0.59 -11.71 -15.78
C SER A 114 0.76 -13.19 -15.51
N ASN A 115 -0.32 -13.98 -15.59
CA ASN A 115 -0.22 -15.43 -15.47
C ASN A 115 -1.18 -16.14 -16.45
N PRO A 116 -1.02 -15.92 -17.75
CA PRO A 116 -1.95 -16.47 -18.76
C PRO A 116 -1.85 -17.98 -18.92
N TYR A 117 -0.78 -18.59 -18.41
CA TYR A 117 -0.52 -20.02 -18.54
C TYR A 117 -0.95 -20.83 -17.31
N GLY A 118 -1.47 -20.18 -16.26
CA GLY A 118 -1.93 -20.83 -15.05
C GLY A 118 -0.79 -21.49 -14.27
N VAL A 119 0.36 -20.84 -14.17
CA VAL A 119 1.46 -21.28 -13.30
C VAL A 119 0.99 -21.22 -11.84
N GLY A 120 1.29 -22.25 -11.06
CA GLY A 120 0.83 -22.35 -9.68
C GLY A 120 -0.68 -22.52 -9.59
N ASP A 121 -1.33 -21.69 -8.80
CA ASP A 121 -2.79 -21.66 -8.65
C ASP A 121 -3.49 -20.90 -9.80
N GLY A 122 -2.72 -20.29 -10.69
CA GLY A 122 -3.23 -19.52 -11.83
C GLY A 122 -3.38 -18.03 -11.54
N ASP A 123 -3.03 -17.60 -10.33
CA ASP A 123 -3.08 -16.21 -9.91
C ASP A 123 -1.82 -15.44 -10.31
N GLY A 124 -1.88 -14.12 -10.25
CA GLY A 124 -0.70 -13.27 -10.37
C GLY A 124 0.07 -13.16 -9.05
N VAL A 125 -0.67 -13.03 -7.95
CA VAL A 125 -0.14 -13.04 -6.58
C VAL A 125 -1.06 -13.85 -5.69
N THR A 126 -0.53 -14.88 -5.04
CA THR A 126 -1.24 -15.70 -4.06
C THR A 126 -0.77 -15.37 -2.65
N ILE A 127 -1.66 -14.83 -1.79
CA ILE A 127 -1.41 -14.52 -0.38
C ILE A 127 -2.21 -15.49 0.47
N ILE A 128 -1.53 -16.42 1.16
CA ILE A 128 -2.19 -17.60 1.75
C ILE A 128 -1.50 -18.06 3.05
N ASN A 129 -2.18 -18.91 3.79
CA ASN A 129 -1.60 -19.63 4.94
C ASN A 129 -0.97 -18.70 5.99
N SER A 130 -1.78 -17.81 6.57
CA SER A 130 -1.39 -16.90 7.64
C SER A 130 -0.31 -15.87 7.25
N ALA A 131 -0.19 -15.54 5.96
CA ALA A 131 0.64 -14.42 5.53
C ALA A 131 0.07 -13.11 6.05
N ARG A 132 0.91 -12.16 6.46
CA ARG A 132 0.43 -10.91 7.06
C ARG A 132 1.35 -9.73 6.81
N ASN A 133 0.77 -8.53 6.94
CA ASN A 133 1.49 -7.28 6.73
C ASN A 133 2.13 -7.23 5.33
N ILE A 134 1.28 -7.33 4.32
CA ILE A 134 1.64 -7.39 2.91
C ILE A 134 1.11 -6.13 2.22
N LEU A 135 1.93 -5.52 1.38
CA LEU A 135 1.56 -4.42 0.51
C LEU A 135 1.75 -4.82 -0.96
N VAL A 136 0.70 -4.65 -1.74
CA VAL A 136 0.75 -4.72 -3.20
C VAL A 136 0.39 -3.34 -3.73
N ASP A 137 1.34 -2.66 -4.36
CA ASP A 137 1.22 -1.23 -4.67
C ASP A 137 1.69 -0.91 -6.10
N HIS A 138 0.95 -0.08 -6.83
CA HIS A 138 1.29 0.35 -8.20
C HIS A 138 1.62 -0.81 -9.16
N CYS A 139 0.99 -1.97 -8.99
CA CYS A 139 1.14 -3.10 -9.91
C CYS A 139 0.06 -3.08 -11.00
N THR A 140 0.41 -3.54 -12.21
CA THR A 140 -0.58 -3.82 -13.26
C THR A 140 -0.74 -5.32 -13.43
N PHE A 141 -1.94 -5.83 -13.20
CA PHE A 141 -2.29 -7.22 -13.43
C PHE A 141 -2.97 -7.36 -14.80
N THR A 142 -2.48 -8.31 -15.60
CA THR A 142 -3.02 -8.53 -16.95
C THR A 142 -3.16 -10.02 -17.24
N ASP A 143 -4.37 -10.48 -17.62
CA ASP A 143 -4.62 -11.85 -18.13
C ASP A 143 -4.13 -12.96 -17.20
N CYS A 144 -4.50 -12.95 -15.92
CA CYS A 144 -4.26 -14.08 -15.01
C CYS A 144 -5.32 -15.18 -15.24
N ALA A 145 -4.93 -16.44 -15.18
CA ALA A 145 -5.76 -17.56 -15.62
C ALA A 145 -6.91 -17.91 -14.66
N ASP A 146 -6.73 -17.71 -13.33
CA ASP A 146 -7.79 -17.89 -12.32
C ASP A 146 -8.17 -16.57 -11.64
N GLY A 147 -7.22 -15.92 -10.99
CA GLY A 147 -7.40 -14.63 -10.33
C GLY A 147 -6.20 -13.71 -10.48
N SER A 148 -6.38 -12.40 -10.30
CA SER A 148 -5.23 -11.50 -10.31
C SER A 148 -4.48 -11.54 -8.98
N LEU A 149 -5.25 -11.58 -7.87
CA LEU A 149 -4.72 -11.50 -6.51
C LEU A 149 -5.66 -12.18 -5.53
N ASP A 150 -5.29 -13.31 -4.99
CA ASP A 150 -6.09 -14.03 -4.00
C ASP A 150 -5.51 -13.93 -2.58
N ILE A 151 -6.40 -13.74 -1.58
CA ILE A 151 -6.04 -13.55 -0.17
C ILE A 151 -6.86 -14.52 0.66
N THR A 152 -6.24 -15.57 1.18
CA THR A 152 -6.96 -16.70 1.76
C THR A 152 -6.28 -17.28 3.00
N ASP A 153 -6.95 -18.22 3.64
CA ASP A 153 -6.41 -19.11 4.69
C ASP A 153 -5.70 -18.34 5.82
N GLN A 154 -6.48 -17.55 6.56
CA GLN A 154 -6.02 -16.77 7.75
C GLN A 154 -4.96 -15.71 7.42
N SER A 155 -4.78 -15.34 6.16
CA SER A 155 -3.95 -14.19 5.82
C SER A 155 -4.57 -12.92 6.37
N ASP A 156 -3.75 -11.92 6.71
CA ASP A 156 -4.26 -10.75 7.43
C ASP A 156 -3.42 -9.50 7.20
N SER A 157 -4.03 -8.34 7.45
CA SER A 157 -3.32 -7.06 7.33
C SER A 157 -2.69 -6.87 5.95
N VAL A 158 -3.52 -7.02 4.91
CA VAL A 158 -3.12 -6.86 3.51
C VAL A 158 -3.62 -5.53 2.98
N MET A 159 -2.75 -4.82 2.29
CA MET A 159 -3.07 -3.55 1.64
C MET A 159 -2.80 -3.67 0.13
N VAL A 160 -3.79 -3.31 -0.67
CA VAL A 160 -3.72 -3.26 -2.13
C VAL A 160 -4.03 -1.84 -2.55
N SER A 161 -3.05 -1.16 -3.13
CA SER A 161 -3.18 0.25 -3.45
C SER A 161 -2.65 0.59 -4.85
N TRP A 162 -3.32 1.52 -5.51
CA TRP A 162 -2.88 2.02 -6.81
C TRP A 162 -2.61 0.94 -7.86
N CYS A 163 -3.25 -0.23 -7.74
CA CYS A 163 -3.12 -1.31 -8.71
C CYS A 163 -4.12 -1.15 -9.86
N ARG A 164 -3.72 -1.62 -11.05
CA ARG A 164 -4.59 -1.70 -12.21
C ARG A 164 -4.83 -3.17 -12.56
N PHE A 165 -6.08 -3.55 -12.72
CA PHE A 165 -6.49 -4.90 -13.09
C PHE A 165 -7.18 -4.86 -14.44
N ARG A 166 -6.81 -5.76 -15.36
CA ARG A 166 -7.41 -5.80 -16.70
C ARG A 166 -7.27 -7.17 -17.34
N TYR A 167 -8.19 -7.47 -18.25
CA TYR A 167 -8.16 -8.65 -19.08
C TYR A 167 -8.24 -8.26 -20.56
N VAL A 168 -7.21 -8.61 -21.34
CA VAL A 168 -7.07 -8.19 -22.74
C VAL A 168 -7.32 -9.38 -23.68
N ASN A 169 -6.71 -10.52 -23.39
CA ASN A 169 -6.78 -11.72 -24.19
C ASN A 169 -7.58 -12.84 -23.52
N GLN A 170 -7.68 -12.83 -22.20
CA GLN A 170 -8.42 -13.82 -21.43
C GLN A 170 -9.92 -13.59 -21.61
N THR A 171 -10.64 -14.64 -22.00
CA THR A 171 -12.09 -14.59 -22.26
C THR A 171 -12.93 -15.30 -21.20
N THR A 172 -12.29 -16.12 -20.37
CA THR A 172 -12.90 -16.86 -19.25
C THR A 172 -12.13 -16.58 -17.96
N HIS A 173 -12.77 -16.75 -16.79
CA HIS A 173 -12.15 -16.54 -15.49
C HIS A 173 -11.48 -15.15 -15.34
N ARG A 174 -12.22 -14.11 -15.69
CA ARG A 174 -11.76 -12.73 -15.58
C ARG A 174 -12.01 -12.18 -14.17
N ASN A 175 -11.49 -12.91 -13.19
CA ASN A 175 -11.68 -12.69 -11.76
C ASN A 175 -10.51 -11.86 -11.20
N VAL A 176 -10.79 -10.91 -10.32
CA VAL A 176 -9.74 -10.01 -9.82
C VAL A 176 -9.19 -10.48 -8.48
N CYS A 177 -9.99 -10.46 -7.41
CA CYS A 177 -9.50 -10.72 -6.06
C CYS A 177 -10.50 -11.54 -5.24
N LEU A 178 -10.13 -12.76 -4.85
CA LEU A 178 -10.88 -13.57 -3.92
C LEU A 178 -10.33 -13.40 -2.50
N ILE A 179 -11.19 -13.03 -1.57
CA ILE A 179 -10.86 -12.96 -0.15
C ILE A 179 -11.65 -14.04 0.58
N GLY A 180 -10.94 -15.07 1.05
CA GLY A 180 -11.53 -16.28 1.63
C GLY A 180 -11.96 -17.32 0.57
N SER A 181 -11.27 -18.48 0.55
CA SER A 181 -11.36 -19.47 -0.53
C SER A 181 -12.64 -20.31 -0.51
N SER A 182 -13.17 -20.67 0.67
CA SER A 182 -14.31 -21.58 0.78
C SER A 182 -15.21 -21.24 1.96
N ASP A 183 -16.53 -21.47 1.79
CA ASP A 183 -17.53 -21.30 2.84
C ASP A 183 -17.30 -22.22 4.07
N THR A 184 -16.50 -23.27 3.92
CA THR A 184 -16.17 -24.22 5.00
C THR A 184 -14.93 -23.84 5.80
N LYS A 185 -14.19 -22.81 5.40
CA LYS A 185 -12.96 -22.34 6.04
C LYS A 185 -13.25 -21.47 7.27
N LEU A 186 -13.97 -22.01 8.26
CA LEU A 186 -14.34 -21.27 9.48
C LEU A 186 -13.14 -20.74 10.28
N ASN A 187 -11.95 -21.26 10.04
CA ASN A 187 -10.71 -20.76 10.64
C ASN A 187 -10.34 -19.34 10.13
N ASP A 188 -10.94 -18.88 9.04
CA ASP A 188 -10.74 -17.52 8.53
C ASP A 188 -11.50 -16.46 9.36
N LEU A 189 -12.41 -16.87 10.25
CA LEU A 189 -13.10 -15.95 11.16
C LEU A 189 -12.10 -15.17 12.04
N GLY A 190 -12.19 -13.84 11.99
CA GLY A 190 -11.30 -12.94 12.71
C GLY A 190 -9.97 -12.65 12.02
N PHE A 191 -9.82 -13.10 10.78
CA PHE A 191 -8.72 -12.80 9.87
C PHE A 191 -9.22 -12.12 8.59
N LEU A 192 -8.40 -12.04 7.57
CA LEU A 192 -8.70 -11.49 6.24
C LEU A 192 -9.08 -9.99 6.30
N HIS A 193 -8.38 -9.22 7.14
CA HIS A 193 -8.51 -7.77 7.13
C HIS A 193 -7.73 -7.20 5.96
N VAL A 194 -8.46 -6.65 5.00
CA VAL A 194 -7.89 -6.16 3.74
C VAL A 194 -8.34 -4.73 3.46
N THR A 195 -7.42 -3.91 2.98
CA THR A 195 -7.72 -2.59 2.45
C THR A 195 -7.42 -2.56 0.95
N MET A 196 -8.38 -2.09 0.14
CA MET A 196 -8.19 -1.84 -1.28
C MET A 196 -8.51 -0.39 -1.59
N HIS A 197 -7.53 0.39 -2.07
CA HIS A 197 -7.78 1.79 -2.38
C HIS A 197 -7.03 2.28 -3.62
N HIS A 198 -7.65 3.25 -4.32
CA HIS A 198 -7.11 3.84 -5.54
C HIS A 198 -6.78 2.80 -6.64
N CYS A 199 -7.46 1.67 -6.60
CA CYS A 199 -7.32 0.64 -7.62
C CYS A 199 -8.21 0.92 -8.82
N TRP A 200 -7.72 0.55 -9.99
CA TRP A 200 -8.44 0.64 -11.25
C TRP A 200 -8.85 -0.75 -11.72
N PHE A 201 -10.14 -1.04 -11.61
CA PHE A 201 -10.76 -2.22 -12.22
C PHE A 201 -11.15 -1.86 -13.64
N ASP A 202 -10.23 -2.15 -14.56
CA ASP A 202 -10.26 -1.68 -15.94
C ASP A 202 -10.86 -2.74 -16.88
N GLN A 203 -10.52 -2.69 -18.13
CA GLN A 203 -11.04 -3.45 -19.25
C GLN A 203 -11.28 -4.93 -18.92
N ASN A 204 -12.52 -5.38 -19.15
CA ASN A 204 -12.98 -6.76 -19.07
C ASN A 204 -12.82 -7.45 -17.69
N CYS A 205 -12.56 -6.74 -16.61
CA CYS A 205 -12.75 -7.31 -15.27
C CYS A 205 -14.22 -7.70 -15.10
N ASP A 206 -14.49 -8.96 -14.72
CA ASP A 206 -15.87 -9.47 -14.67
C ASP A 206 -16.37 -9.61 -13.24
N GLU A 207 -15.60 -10.29 -12.39
CA GLU A 207 -16.00 -10.64 -11.03
C GLU A 207 -14.90 -10.39 -10.02
N ARG A 208 -15.27 -10.48 -8.72
CA ARG A 208 -14.35 -10.45 -7.57
C ARG A 208 -13.55 -9.15 -7.47
N MET A 209 -14.24 -8.00 -7.38
CA MET A 209 -13.56 -6.70 -7.24
C MET A 209 -13.80 -5.98 -5.89
N PRO A 210 -13.63 -6.62 -4.71
CA PRO A 210 -13.35 -8.03 -4.43
C PRO A 210 -14.61 -8.88 -4.16
N SER A 211 -14.45 -10.24 -4.08
CA SER A 211 -15.44 -11.15 -3.50
C SER A 211 -14.97 -11.67 -2.16
N VAL A 212 -15.74 -11.44 -1.09
CA VAL A 212 -15.29 -11.55 0.30
C VAL A 212 -16.09 -12.57 1.10
N ARG A 213 -15.40 -13.48 1.78
CA ARG A 213 -15.90 -14.35 2.87
C ARG A 213 -15.11 -14.05 4.14
N PHE A 214 -15.78 -14.08 5.28
CA PHE A 214 -15.22 -13.94 6.64
C PHE A 214 -14.51 -12.61 6.93
N GLY A 215 -13.87 -11.97 5.95
CA GLY A 215 -12.99 -10.83 6.12
C GLY A 215 -13.69 -9.53 6.48
N GLY A 216 -12.94 -8.63 7.12
CA GLY A 216 -13.25 -7.22 7.26
C GLY A 216 -12.52 -6.41 6.18
N VAL A 217 -13.25 -5.94 5.16
CA VAL A 217 -12.64 -5.34 3.96
C VAL A 217 -13.06 -3.90 3.79
N HIS A 218 -12.08 -3.00 3.74
CA HIS A 218 -12.28 -1.58 3.47
C HIS A 218 -11.90 -1.25 2.02
N VAL A 219 -12.84 -0.74 1.25
CA VAL A 219 -12.72 -0.45 -0.17
C VAL A 219 -13.02 1.03 -0.38
N TYR A 220 -12.03 1.85 -0.74
CA TYR A 220 -12.26 3.29 -0.89
C TYR A 220 -11.45 3.92 -2.03
N ASN A 221 -11.96 4.99 -2.60
CA ASN A 221 -11.33 5.76 -3.69
C ASN A 221 -10.97 4.91 -4.92
N ASN A 222 -11.71 3.83 -5.20
CA ASN A 222 -11.44 2.96 -6.35
C ASN A 222 -12.24 3.37 -7.57
N TYR A 223 -11.73 3.05 -8.75
CA TYR A 223 -12.41 3.26 -10.01
C TYR A 223 -12.75 1.94 -10.70
N TYR A 224 -14.04 1.73 -10.97
CA TYR A 224 -14.60 0.56 -11.63
C TYR A 224 -15.07 0.97 -13.02
N ALA A 225 -14.41 0.48 -14.06
CA ALA A 225 -14.58 0.91 -15.45
C ALA A 225 -14.86 -0.24 -16.43
N SER A 226 -15.27 -1.41 -15.93
CA SER A 226 -15.49 -2.56 -16.80
C SER A 226 -16.95 -2.69 -17.23
N GLU A 227 -17.22 -2.47 -18.50
CA GLU A 227 -18.54 -2.66 -19.10
C GLU A 227 -19.04 -4.11 -19.03
N THR A 228 -18.16 -5.07 -18.85
CA THR A 228 -18.49 -6.49 -18.75
C THR A 228 -18.59 -6.98 -17.32
N ALA A 229 -18.46 -6.09 -16.34
CA ALA A 229 -18.48 -6.45 -14.93
C ALA A 229 -19.86 -6.97 -14.51
N SER A 230 -19.90 -8.22 -14.10
CA SER A 230 -21.10 -8.84 -13.50
C SER A 230 -21.39 -8.20 -12.14
N TYR A 231 -20.37 -7.93 -11.35
CA TYR A 231 -20.46 -7.17 -10.10
C TYR A 231 -19.10 -6.56 -9.70
N GLY A 232 -19.16 -5.51 -8.91
CA GLY A 232 -17.99 -4.92 -8.25
C GLY A 232 -17.63 -5.66 -6.96
N VAL A 233 -18.18 -5.22 -5.82
CA VAL A 233 -17.94 -5.82 -4.51
C VAL A 233 -19.01 -6.85 -4.18
N ARG A 234 -18.60 -8.08 -3.87
CA ARG A 234 -19.53 -9.12 -3.39
C ARG A 234 -19.23 -9.49 -1.96
N THR A 235 -20.16 -9.26 -1.06
CA THR A 235 -20.10 -9.78 0.29
C THR A 235 -20.75 -11.17 0.37
N ARG A 236 -20.14 -12.07 1.12
CA ARG A 236 -20.60 -13.43 1.36
C ARG A 236 -20.65 -13.70 2.86
N LEU A 237 -20.81 -14.96 3.28
CA LEU A 237 -21.00 -15.34 4.67
C LEU A 237 -19.93 -14.73 5.59
N TYR A 238 -20.37 -14.20 6.73
CA TYR A 238 -19.56 -13.58 7.79
C TYR A 238 -18.66 -12.39 7.34
N ALA A 239 -18.73 -11.98 6.08
CA ALA A 239 -17.92 -10.86 5.62
C ALA A 239 -18.49 -9.52 6.10
N GLU A 240 -17.63 -8.55 6.35
CA GLU A 240 -18.01 -7.15 6.55
C GLU A 240 -17.27 -6.28 5.54
N CYS A 241 -17.99 -5.69 4.58
CA CYS A 241 -17.43 -4.83 3.56
C CYS A 241 -17.84 -3.38 3.80
N PHE A 242 -16.87 -2.48 3.88
CA PHE A 242 -17.10 -1.04 3.90
C PHE A 242 -16.62 -0.43 2.58
N VAL A 243 -17.54 0.10 1.78
CA VAL A 243 -17.29 0.64 0.44
C VAL A 243 -17.60 2.12 0.44
N GLU A 244 -16.59 2.96 0.26
CA GLU A 244 -16.82 4.40 0.26
C GLU A 244 -16.01 5.17 -0.77
N ASN A 245 -16.52 6.33 -1.15
CA ASN A 245 -15.88 7.29 -2.05
C ASN A 245 -15.28 6.68 -3.33
N SER A 246 -15.89 5.58 -3.84
CA SER A 246 -15.47 4.91 -5.07
C SER A 246 -16.33 5.36 -6.26
N TYR A 247 -15.78 5.28 -7.46
CA TYR A 247 -16.43 5.65 -8.69
C TYR A 247 -16.75 4.40 -9.52
N PHE A 248 -18.05 4.10 -9.68
CA PHE A 248 -18.53 2.98 -10.49
C PHE A 248 -19.06 3.51 -11.81
N GLU A 249 -18.43 3.12 -12.90
CA GLU A 249 -18.83 3.45 -14.27
C GLU A 249 -19.09 2.14 -15.02
N GLU A 250 -20.31 1.99 -15.55
CA GLU A 250 -20.70 0.83 -16.35
C GLU A 250 -20.69 -0.55 -15.63
N CYS A 251 -20.49 -0.57 -14.32
CA CYS A 251 -20.58 -1.78 -13.51
C CYS A 251 -22.05 -2.10 -13.20
N GLN A 252 -22.57 -3.23 -13.67
CA GLN A 252 -23.99 -3.59 -13.50
C GLN A 252 -24.43 -3.63 -12.04
N ASN A 253 -23.66 -4.30 -11.18
CA ASN A 253 -23.92 -4.42 -9.75
C ASN A 253 -22.70 -3.86 -8.99
N PRO A 254 -22.68 -2.58 -8.59
CA PRO A 254 -21.57 -2.02 -7.83
C PRO A 254 -21.24 -2.81 -6.56
N TRP A 255 -22.26 -3.33 -5.88
CA TRP A 255 -22.14 -4.26 -4.75
C TRP A 255 -23.34 -5.16 -4.61
N GLU A 256 -23.13 -6.36 -4.07
CA GLU A 256 -24.19 -7.34 -3.86
C GLU A 256 -23.87 -8.30 -2.70
N LEU A 257 -24.88 -9.03 -2.25
CA LEU A 257 -24.75 -10.13 -1.29
C LEU A 257 -24.98 -11.46 -2.02
N LEU A 258 -24.04 -12.40 -1.93
CA LEU A 258 -24.30 -13.79 -2.27
C LEU A 258 -24.74 -14.54 -1.01
N ARG A 259 -26.07 -14.76 -0.93
CA ARG A 259 -26.71 -15.46 0.18
C ARG A 259 -26.71 -16.96 -0.05
N LYS A 260 -26.39 -17.71 0.99
CA LYS A 260 -26.53 -19.17 1.00
C LYS A 260 -27.49 -19.58 2.10
N THR A 261 -28.46 -20.41 1.79
CA THR A 261 -29.61 -20.74 2.66
C THR A 261 -29.20 -21.22 4.06
N SER A 262 -28.05 -21.87 4.19
CA SER A 262 -27.55 -22.44 5.45
C SER A 262 -26.53 -21.58 6.20
N ASN A 263 -26.12 -20.45 5.64
CA ASN A 263 -25.03 -19.66 6.16
C ASN A 263 -25.50 -18.28 6.63
N PRO A 264 -24.86 -17.70 7.66
CA PRO A 264 -25.06 -16.31 7.99
C PRO A 264 -24.67 -15.39 6.84
N ASP A 265 -25.50 -14.38 6.58
CA ASP A 265 -25.22 -13.37 5.56
C ASP A 265 -23.99 -12.53 5.95
N GLY A 266 -23.28 -12.05 4.95
CA GLY A 266 -22.32 -10.95 5.11
C GLY A 266 -23.04 -9.62 5.24
N LYS A 267 -22.29 -8.57 5.55
CA LYS A 267 -22.77 -7.19 5.71
C LYS A 267 -21.99 -6.26 4.78
N LEU A 268 -22.67 -5.21 4.32
CA LEU A 268 -22.04 -4.17 3.50
C LEU A 268 -22.59 -2.79 3.87
N LEU A 269 -21.66 -1.85 4.09
CA LEU A 269 -21.94 -0.42 4.19
C LEU A 269 -21.35 0.28 2.96
N ALA A 270 -22.16 1.08 2.29
CA ALA A 270 -21.74 1.86 1.12
C ALA A 270 -22.02 3.34 1.35
N LEU A 271 -21.00 4.19 1.32
CA LEU A 271 -21.12 5.63 1.58
C LEU A 271 -20.47 6.46 0.46
N ASN A 272 -21.13 7.53 0.07
CA ASN A 272 -20.57 8.58 -0.81
C ASN A 272 -19.99 8.07 -2.15
N ASN A 273 -20.45 6.93 -2.66
CA ASN A 273 -19.97 6.40 -3.92
C ASN A 273 -20.63 7.14 -5.10
N ASN A 274 -19.87 7.35 -6.17
CA ASN A 274 -20.40 7.85 -7.43
C ASN A 274 -20.76 6.67 -8.34
N ILE A 275 -22.01 6.61 -8.81
CA ILE A 275 -22.49 5.56 -9.71
C ILE A 275 -23.05 6.26 -10.95
N SER A 276 -22.23 6.37 -12.00
CA SER A 276 -22.55 7.19 -13.18
C SER A 276 -23.31 6.47 -14.27
N PHE A 277 -23.37 5.16 -14.21
CA PHE A 277 -24.02 4.33 -15.24
C PHE A 277 -25.53 4.09 -15.03
N MET A 278 -26.03 4.34 -13.84
CA MET A 278 -27.43 4.01 -13.58
C MET A 278 -28.37 4.92 -14.33
N ASP A 279 -29.10 4.37 -15.28
CA ASP A 279 -30.26 5.03 -15.89
C ASP A 279 -31.29 5.35 -14.80
N THR A 280 -31.28 6.58 -14.35
CA THR A 280 -32.20 7.07 -13.34
C THR A 280 -33.59 7.33 -13.87
N SER A 281 -33.82 7.23 -15.20
CA SER A 281 -35.14 7.43 -15.83
C SER A 281 -36.12 6.30 -15.52
N GLY A 282 -35.61 5.10 -15.15
CA GLY A 282 -36.41 3.94 -14.76
C GLY A 282 -36.27 3.50 -13.29
N GLY A 283 -35.53 4.27 -12.48
CA GLY A 283 -35.04 3.83 -11.18
C GLY A 283 -33.81 2.93 -11.32
N ASN A 284 -32.94 2.96 -10.32
CA ASN A 284 -31.74 2.12 -10.30
C ASN A 284 -32.10 0.64 -10.35
N THR A 285 -32.13 0.07 -11.55
CA THR A 285 -32.44 -1.35 -11.73
C THR A 285 -31.14 -2.14 -11.72
N TRP A 286 -30.73 -2.54 -10.55
CA TRP A 286 -29.71 -3.55 -10.37
C TRP A 286 -30.23 -4.87 -10.94
N VAL A 287 -29.38 -5.65 -11.58
CA VAL A 287 -29.76 -6.96 -12.10
C VAL A 287 -29.74 -7.97 -10.97
N ALA A 288 -30.89 -8.11 -10.27
CA ALA A 288 -31.02 -9.11 -9.21
C ALA A 288 -31.08 -10.52 -9.79
N GLY A 289 -30.41 -11.47 -9.09
CA GLY A 289 -30.59 -12.90 -9.32
C GLY A 289 -29.94 -13.45 -10.58
N TRP A 290 -28.91 -12.78 -11.13
CA TRP A 290 -28.16 -13.31 -12.27
C TRP A 290 -27.40 -14.61 -11.93
N TYR A 291 -27.12 -14.85 -10.64
CA TYR A 291 -26.63 -16.11 -10.13
C TYR A 291 -27.58 -16.66 -9.08
N THR A 292 -28.33 -17.70 -9.41
CA THR A 292 -29.27 -18.34 -8.50
C THR A 292 -29.24 -19.85 -8.67
N THR A 293 -29.01 -20.55 -7.56
CA THR A 293 -29.14 -22.02 -7.47
C THR A 293 -30.19 -22.35 -6.39
N ALA A 294 -30.44 -23.64 -6.18
CA ALA A 294 -31.37 -24.08 -5.12
C ALA A 294 -30.90 -23.66 -3.70
N THR A 295 -29.62 -23.39 -3.51
CA THR A 295 -28.99 -23.08 -2.19
C THR A 295 -28.30 -21.73 -2.13
N GLU A 296 -28.05 -21.07 -3.25
CA GLU A 296 -27.37 -19.79 -3.34
C GLU A 296 -28.18 -18.81 -4.19
N THR A 297 -28.26 -17.57 -3.78
CA THR A 297 -28.96 -16.50 -4.50
C THR A 297 -28.19 -15.20 -4.36
N THR A 298 -27.97 -14.51 -5.48
CA THR A 298 -27.52 -13.12 -5.46
C THR A 298 -28.65 -12.21 -5.05
N VAL A 299 -28.41 -11.38 -4.06
CA VAL A 299 -29.37 -10.41 -3.53
C VAL A 299 -28.78 -9.02 -3.64
N LEU A 300 -29.55 -8.12 -4.22
CA LEU A 300 -29.23 -6.69 -4.17
C LEU A 300 -29.46 -6.17 -2.76
N ILE A 301 -28.48 -5.48 -2.21
CA ILE A 301 -28.54 -4.90 -0.87
C ILE A 301 -28.33 -3.40 -0.94
N PRO A 302 -29.02 -2.62 -0.11
CA PRO A 302 -28.90 -1.15 -0.16
C PRO A 302 -27.55 -0.63 0.32
N GLY A 303 -26.70 -1.48 0.93
CA GLY A 303 -25.41 -1.06 1.49
C GLY A 303 -25.56 -0.17 2.72
N THR A 304 -26.49 -0.51 3.61
CA THR A 304 -26.81 0.28 4.82
C THR A 304 -26.56 -0.48 6.12
N ASP A 305 -25.84 -1.61 6.04
CA ASP A 305 -25.52 -2.40 7.23
C ASP A 305 -24.54 -1.66 8.16
N SER A 306 -24.56 -2.02 9.43
CA SER A 306 -23.53 -1.62 10.36
C SER A 306 -22.36 -2.60 10.25
N VAL A 307 -21.19 -2.07 9.87
CA VAL A 307 -19.94 -2.81 9.76
C VAL A 307 -18.88 -2.20 10.68
N PHE A 308 -17.69 -2.77 10.68
CA PHE A 308 -16.56 -2.24 11.45
C PHE A 308 -16.21 -0.78 11.06
N SER A 309 -15.55 -0.05 11.98
CA SER A 309 -14.88 1.22 11.65
C SER A 309 -13.40 0.94 11.40
N PRO A 310 -12.82 1.45 10.31
CA PRO A 310 -11.39 1.29 10.04
C PRO A 310 -10.53 1.74 11.23
N PRO A 311 -9.61 0.90 11.73
CA PRO A 311 -8.80 1.22 12.92
C PRO A 311 -7.57 2.07 12.60
N TYR A 312 -7.53 2.70 11.44
CA TYR A 312 -6.41 3.49 10.94
C TYR A 312 -6.88 4.83 10.37
N SER A 313 -5.96 5.77 10.19
CA SER A 313 -6.25 7.05 9.54
C SER A 313 -6.09 6.91 8.03
N TYR A 314 -7.03 7.44 7.28
CA TYR A 314 -7.01 7.44 5.81
C TYR A 314 -7.60 8.76 5.28
N THR A 315 -7.40 9.02 3.99
CA THR A 315 -7.91 10.22 3.34
C THR A 315 -8.86 9.82 2.21
N LEU A 316 -10.03 10.45 2.20
CA LEU A 316 -10.99 10.30 1.14
C LEU A 316 -10.78 11.38 0.08
N ASP A 317 -10.74 10.98 -1.17
CA ASP A 317 -10.78 11.88 -2.30
C ASP A 317 -12.20 12.43 -2.51
N SER A 318 -12.32 13.54 -3.22
CA SER A 318 -13.60 13.88 -3.80
C SER A 318 -14.02 12.79 -4.80
N THR A 319 -15.23 12.24 -4.70
CA THR A 319 -15.71 11.22 -5.65
C THR A 319 -15.68 11.68 -7.11
N ALA A 320 -15.76 12.98 -7.36
CA ALA A 320 -15.61 13.57 -8.69
C ALA A 320 -14.19 13.45 -9.25
N ASP A 321 -13.19 13.39 -8.39
CA ASP A 321 -11.77 13.36 -8.77
C ASP A 321 -11.20 11.93 -8.84
N VAL A 322 -11.85 10.96 -8.17
CA VAL A 322 -11.39 9.56 -8.07
C VAL A 322 -11.02 8.98 -9.44
N LYS A 323 -11.93 9.08 -10.43
CA LYS A 323 -11.68 8.55 -11.79
C LYS A 323 -10.38 9.11 -12.38
N THR A 324 -10.27 10.42 -12.45
CA THR A 324 -9.12 11.09 -13.06
C THR A 324 -7.82 10.76 -12.33
N ARG A 325 -7.89 10.71 -11.02
CA ARG A 325 -6.75 10.44 -10.16
C ARG A 325 -6.27 9.00 -10.30
N VAL A 326 -7.18 8.04 -10.19
CA VAL A 326 -6.87 6.61 -10.33
C VAL A 326 -6.31 6.31 -11.72
N MET A 327 -6.92 6.83 -12.79
CA MET A 327 -6.41 6.65 -14.15
C MET A 327 -5.00 7.21 -14.33
N SER A 328 -4.66 8.29 -13.63
CA SER A 328 -3.35 8.93 -13.74
C SER A 328 -2.24 8.16 -13.03
N TYR A 329 -2.56 7.52 -11.92
CA TYR A 329 -1.53 6.97 -11.01
C TYR A 329 -1.57 5.45 -10.83
N ALA A 330 -2.69 4.78 -11.03
CA ALA A 330 -2.79 3.32 -10.85
C ALA A 330 -2.00 2.53 -11.90
N GLY A 331 -1.46 1.39 -11.48
CA GLY A 331 -0.64 0.48 -12.28
C GLY A 331 0.84 0.83 -12.27
N ASN A 332 1.63 -0.03 -12.91
CA ASN A 332 3.07 0.18 -13.05
C ASN A 332 3.37 1.46 -13.84
N LYS A 333 4.03 2.40 -13.22
CA LYS A 333 4.44 3.68 -13.81
C LYS A 333 5.97 3.79 -13.97
N GLY A 334 6.69 2.69 -13.73
CA GLY A 334 8.13 2.62 -13.80
C GLY A 334 8.82 2.98 -12.49
N GLY A 335 9.14 1.99 -11.70
CA GLY A 335 9.72 2.09 -10.37
C GLY A 335 11.11 2.67 -10.28
N VAL A 336 11.41 3.72 -11.01
CA VAL A 336 12.59 4.55 -10.81
C VAL A 336 12.21 6.00 -10.82
N VAL A 337 11.47 6.33 -9.87
CA VAL A 337 11.66 7.53 -9.08
C VAL A 337 11.23 7.07 -7.70
N GLY A 338 12.10 7.16 -6.73
CA GLY A 338 11.64 7.06 -5.36
C GLY A 338 10.33 7.81 -5.32
N VAL A 339 9.29 7.13 -4.84
CA VAL A 339 7.91 7.59 -4.70
C VAL A 339 7.75 8.94 -5.39
N GLN A 340 7.36 9.00 -6.69
CA GLN A 340 6.78 10.23 -7.18
C GLN A 340 5.52 10.36 -6.34
N ASP A 341 5.72 11.02 -5.21
CA ASP A 341 4.66 11.44 -4.35
C ASP A 341 3.60 12.01 -5.26
N ASP A 342 2.47 11.34 -5.35
CA ASP A 342 1.26 12.00 -5.79
C ASP A 342 1.28 13.37 -5.10
N PRO A 343 1.37 14.47 -5.84
CA PRO A 343 1.44 15.79 -5.23
C PRO A 343 0.31 16.02 -4.24
N GLU A 344 -0.80 15.29 -4.35
CA GLU A 344 -1.93 15.36 -3.44
C GLU A 344 -1.83 14.41 -2.23
N ARG A 345 -0.95 13.42 -2.24
CA ARG A 345 -0.73 12.51 -1.10
C ARG A 345 0.02 13.17 0.06
N ILE A 346 0.57 14.36 -0.15
CA ILE A 346 1.20 15.16 0.91
C ILE A 346 0.11 15.84 1.72
N SER A 347 -0.50 15.11 2.64
CA SER A 347 -1.51 15.64 3.57
C SER A 347 -0.91 16.45 4.72
N GLY A 348 0.41 16.32 4.95
CA GLY A 348 1.11 16.97 6.05
C GLY A 348 2.58 17.27 5.76
N TYR A 349 3.18 18.08 6.63
CA TYR A 349 4.63 18.23 6.66
C TYR A 349 5.26 16.98 7.27
N GLU A 350 6.34 16.50 6.69
CA GLU A 350 7.10 15.35 7.19
C GLU A 350 8.61 15.60 7.06
N LEU A 351 9.36 15.13 8.02
CA LEU A 351 10.83 15.03 7.95
C LEU A 351 11.23 13.56 7.98
N CYS A 352 11.82 13.06 6.91
CA CYS A 352 12.24 11.67 6.79
C CYS A 352 13.53 11.39 7.57
N GLN A 353 13.79 10.11 7.89
CA GLN A 353 15.08 9.68 8.40
C GLN A 353 16.12 9.82 7.27
N ASN A 354 17.30 10.35 7.61
CA ASN A 354 18.41 10.45 6.64
C ASN A 354 18.91 9.06 6.24
N TYR A 355 19.36 8.94 4.99
CA TYR A 355 19.93 7.70 4.46
C TYR A 355 21.18 7.99 3.61
N PRO A 356 22.28 7.24 3.87
CA PRO A 356 22.46 6.25 4.94
C PRO A 356 22.49 6.86 6.35
N ASN A 357 22.12 6.06 7.38
CA ASN A 357 22.31 6.38 8.79
C ASN A 357 22.68 5.09 9.57
N PRO A 358 23.91 4.90 10.02
CA PRO A 358 25.02 5.88 10.05
C PRO A 358 25.47 6.34 8.66
N CYS A 359 25.97 7.57 8.56
CA CYS A 359 26.55 8.13 7.33
C CYS A 359 28.07 8.26 7.40
N ASN A 360 28.74 8.21 6.22
CA ASN A 360 30.18 8.35 6.09
C ASN A 360 30.57 8.97 4.74
N PRO A 361 30.93 10.24 4.63
CA PRO A 361 30.48 11.32 5.51
C PRO A 361 29.10 11.87 5.08
N ASP A 362 28.66 11.57 3.86
CA ASP A 362 27.49 12.18 3.22
C ASP A 362 26.22 11.40 3.50
N THR A 363 25.10 12.10 3.55
CA THR A 363 23.76 11.51 3.68
C THR A 363 22.73 12.38 3.00
N LYS A 364 21.63 11.78 2.60
CA LYS A 364 20.46 12.45 2.05
C LYS A 364 19.39 12.61 3.12
N ILE A 365 18.74 13.75 3.15
CA ILE A 365 17.63 14.07 4.04
C ILE A 365 16.43 14.43 3.19
N GLY A 366 15.39 13.58 3.23
CA GLY A 366 14.12 13.82 2.59
C GLY A 366 13.15 14.55 3.51
N PHE A 367 12.25 15.35 2.95
CA PHE A 367 11.13 15.96 3.67
C PHE A 367 9.99 16.31 2.70
N ARG A 368 8.77 16.50 3.24
CA ARG A 368 7.56 16.79 2.47
C ARG A 368 6.90 18.08 2.90
N THR A 369 6.32 18.79 1.92
CA THR A 369 5.56 20.02 2.15
C THR A 369 4.18 19.92 1.49
N PRO A 370 3.06 20.01 2.26
CA PRO A 370 1.69 19.86 1.73
C PRO A 370 1.21 21.07 0.94
N ARG A 371 1.93 22.17 1.01
CA ARG A 371 1.66 23.45 0.30
C ARG A 371 2.93 24.26 0.20
N GLN A 372 2.97 25.23 -0.70
CA GLN A 372 4.08 26.18 -0.78
C GLN A 372 4.24 26.92 0.57
N ASN A 373 5.44 26.87 1.12
CA ASN A 373 5.78 27.53 2.38
C ASN A 373 7.28 27.80 2.49
N LEU A 374 7.65 28.73 3.39
CA LEU A 374 9.05 28.87 3.81
C LEU A 374 9.47 27.63 4.59
N VAL A 375 10.53 26.97 4.13
CA VAL A 375 11.10 25.78 4.73
C VAL A 375 12.49 26.08 5.23
N ILE A 376 12.74 25.72 6.50
CA ILE A 376 14.05 25.84 7.14
C ILE A 376 14.46 24.45 7.63
N LEU A 377 15.55 23.92 7.10
CA LEU A 377 16.16 22.65 7.53
C LEU A 377 17.57 22.92 8.01
N LYS A 378 17.83 22.65 9.29
CA LYS A 378 19.10 22.94 9.97
C LYS A 378 19.62 21.69 10.69
N VAL A 379 20.94 21.58 10.79
CA VAL A 379 21.64 20.53 11.54
C VAL A 379 22.30 21.13 12.77
N PHE A 380 22.24 20.39 13.88
CA PHE A 380 22.73 20.79 15.20
C PHE A 380 23.61 19.71 15.81
N ASP A 381 24.60 20.10 16.59
CA ASP A 381 25.37 19.20 17.44
C ASP A 381 24.63 18.83 18.75
N LEU A 382 25.23 17.96 19.56
CA LEU A 382 24.67 17.55 20.87
C LEU A 382 24.45 18.69 21.87
N LEU A 383 25.12 19.82 21.68
CA LEU A 383 24.97 21.01 22.53
C LEU A 383 23.90 21.97 22.00
N GLY A 384 23.23 21.60 20.91
CA GLY A 384 22.22 22.42 20.26
C GLY A 384 22.78 23.59 19.44
N ARG A 385 24.07 23.59 19.12
CA ARG A 385 24.69 24.59 18.27
C ARG A 385 24.42 24.22 16.82
N GLU A 386 23.99 25.20 16.02
CA GLU A 386 23.82 25.02 14.59
C GLU A 386 25.17 24.76 13.91
N VAL A 387 25.25 23.65 13.14
CA VAL A 387 26.44 23.27 12.37
C VAL A 387 26.22 23.40 10.86
N ALA A 388 24.98 23.41 10.39
CA ALA A 388 24.63 23.67 9.01
C ALA A 388 23.19 24.15 8.85
N THR A 389 22.95 25.02 7.86
CA THR A 389 21.62 25.29 7.30
C THR A 389 21.56 24.68 5.91
N LEU A 390 20.73 23.65 5.72
CA LEU A 390 20.62 22.90 4.46
C LEU A 390 19.58 23.49 3.53
N VAL A 391 18.49 24.03 4.09
CA VAL A 391 17.40 24.69 3.36
C VAL A 391 16.97 25.92 4.12
N ASN A 392 16.74 27.05 3.43
CA ASN A 392 16.12 28.27 3.94
C ASN A 392 15.50 29.04 2.78
N GLN A 393 14.41 28.51 2.23
CA GLN A 393 13.72 29.12 1.09
C GLN A 393 12.26 28.68 1.00
N SER A 394 11.47 29.41 0.23
CA SER A 394 10.10 28.99 -0.10
C SER A 394 10.16 27.85 -1.11
N LEU A 395 9.60 26.70 -0.73
CA LEU A 395 9.49 25.52 -1.58
C LEU A 395 8.03 25.28 -1.96
N PRO A 396 7.75 24.82 -3.17
CA PRO A 396 6.41 24.43 -3.57
C PRO A 396 5.94 23.23 -2.77
N ARG A 397 4.67 22.86 -2.91
CA ARG A 397 4.16 21.56 -2.48
C ARG A 397 4.96 20.47 -3.18
N GLY A 398 5.34 19.41 -2.44
CA GLY A 398 6.11 18.29 -3.00
C GLY A 398 7.00 17.61 -1.98
N SER A 399 7.65 16.54 -2.44
CA SER A 399 8.76 15.91 -1.76
C SER A 399 10.06 16.58 -2.17
N HIS A 400 10.93 16.75 -1.21
CA HIS A 400 12.21 17.43 -1.36
C HIS A 400 13.32 16.57 -0.76
N GLU A 401 14.48 16.57 -1.38
CA GLU A 401 15.67 15.89 -0.88
C GLU A 401 16.85 16.86 -0.90
N VAL A 402 17.66 16.81 0.14
CA VAL A 402 18.90 17.59 0.21
C VAL A 402 20.06 16.70 0.68
N THR A 403 21.22 16.84 0.06
CA THR A 403 22.42 16.16 0.50
C THR A 403 23.09 16.97 1.62
N PHE A 404 23.38 16.31 2.72
CA PHE A 404 24.21 16.84 3.79
C PHE A 404 25.61 16.24 3.70
N ALA A 405 26.58 17.06 3.29
CA ALA A 405 27.98 16.70 3.26
C ALA A 405 28.64 17.04 4.61
N ALA A 406 28.96 16.02 5.39
CA ALA A 406 29.47 16.19 6.75
C ALA A 406 31.01 16.00 6.87
N ALA A 407 31.73 16.20 5.76
CA ALA A 407 33.16 15.94 5.68
C ALA A 407 34.02 16.74 6.69
N GLU A 408 33.56 17.90 7.12
CA GLU A 408 34.27 18.74 8.07
C GLU A 408 33.87 18.49 9.55
N LEU A 409 32.90 17.60 9.79
CA LEU A 409 32.37 17.34 11.12
C LEU A 409 33.02 16.10 11.76
N ALA A 410 33.13 16.08 13.08
CA ALA A 410 33.62 14.93 13.83
C ALA A 410 32.60 13.79 13.86
N SER A 411 33.06 12.53 13.96
CA SER A 411 32.16 11.40 14.24
C SER A 411 31.35 11.65 15.50
N GLY A 412 30.06 11.36 15.45
CA GLY A 412 29.18 11.63 16.58
C GLY A 412 27.71 11.69 16.22
N ILE A 413 26.90 12.02 17.21
CA ILE A 413 25.46 12.21 17.06
C ILE A 413 25.17 13.68 16.75
N TYR A 414 24.34 13.88 15.73
CA TYR A 414 23.80 15.17 15.32
C TYR A 414 22.28 15.08 15.27
N PHE A 415 21.62 16.23 15.28
CA PHE A 415 20.19 16.35 15.09
C PHE A 415 19.90 17.29 13.92
N TYR A 416 18.91 16.96 13.11
CA TYR A 416 18.45 17.89 12.09
C TYR A 416 16.97 18.22 12.32
N ARG A 417 16.62 19.47 12.08
CA ARG A 417 15.31 20.02 12.37
C ARG A 417 14.72 20.72 11.15
N LEU A 418 13.52 20.28 10.79
CA LEU A 418 12.66 20.94 9.80
C LEU A 418 11.70 21.87 10.52
N THR A 419 11.62 23.11 10.07
CA THR A 419 10.65 24.11 10.55
C THR A 419 9.97 24.74 9.36
N THR A 420 8.63 24.79 9.36
CA THR A 420 7.84 25.40 8.31
C THR A 420 6.47 25.80 8.83
N GLY A 421 6.15 27.10 8.86
CA GLY A 421 4.98 27.63 9.56
C GLY A 421 4.95 27.24 11.03
N SER A 422 3.88 26.58 11.47
CA SER A 422 3.74 26.06 12.85
C SER A 422 4.31 24.64 13.03
N PHE A 423 4.75 23.99 11.95
CA PHE A 423 5.29 22.63 12.03
C PHE A 423 6.77 22.64 12.37
N THR A 424 7.15 21.78 13.31
CA THR A 424 8.55 21.50 13.64
C THR A 424 8.74 20.01 13.93
N GLN A 425 9.71 19.39 13.26
CA GLN A 425 10.09 18.00 13.50
C GLN A 425 11.61 17.88 13.58
N VAL A 426 12.11 16.98 14.44
CA VAL A 426 13.54 16.73 14.67
C VAL A 426 13.84 15.24 14.47
N ARG A 427 14.97 14.95 13.84
CA ARG A 427 15.51 13.59 13.67
C ARG A 427 16.97 13.53 14.10
N LYS A 428 17.42 12.32 14.44
CA LYS A 428 18.79 12.01 14.84
C LYS A 428 19.59 11.47 13.66
N LEU A 429 20.83 11.90 13.52
CA LEU A 429 21.81 11.46 12.55
C LEU A 429 23.05 10.95 13.30
N LEU A 430 23.61 9.82 12.86
CA LEU A 430 24.88 9.28 13.34
C LEU A 430 25.93 9.38 12.23
N LEU A 431 26.97 10.17 12.48
CA LEU A 431 28.12 10.31 11.58
C LEU A 431 29.27 9.40 12.05
N LEU A 432 29.74 8.56 11.18
CA LEU A 432 30.92 7.72 11.37
C LEU A 432 32.00 8.11 10.34
N ARG A 433 33.22 8.18 10.77
CA ARG A 433 34.39 8.36 9.93
C ARG A 433 35.35 7.18 10.09
#